data_c9d438395881d105c5187e9a48930dd4
#
_entry.id   c9d438395881d105c5187e9a48930dd4
#
_cell.length_a   1.000
_cell.length_b   1.000
_cell.length_c   1.000
_cell.angle_alpha   90.00
_cell.angle_beta   90.00
_cell.angle_gamma   90.00
#
_symmetry.space_group_name_H-M   'P 1'
#
loop_
_entity.id
_entity.type
_entity.pdbx_description
1 polymer ?
#
loop_
_entity_poly.entity_id
_entity_poly.type
_entity_poly.pdbx_seq_one_letter_code
_entity_poly.pdbx_strand_id
1 'polypeptide(L)'
;MTHRLVLVINGGSSSIKLALRKQGSSKPVFEAQAERLNTPQASYSFPGGSECSLPDANHQDALNALLPLLDAHLDQPISAVGHRVVHGGEQFTGPRLINDEVLAGIEANAPLAPLHNPANLSGIRAAMKLLPDIPQVAVFD
;
A
#
# COMPACT_ATOMS: atom_id res chain seq x y z
N MET A 1 -6.29 -21.80 16.11
CA MET A 1 -5.57 -21.53 14.86
C MET A 1 -5.49 -20.03 14.63
N THR A 2 -4.28 -19.51 14.53
CA THR A 2 -4.07 -18.07 14.31
C THR A 2 -4.24 -17.75 12.84
N HIS A 3 -5.09 -16.80 12.53
CA HIS A 3 -5.24 -16.29 11.17
C HIS A 3 -4.13 -15.28 10.88
N ARG A 4 -3.58 -15.31 9.69
CA ARG A 4 -2.51 -14.40 9.28
C ARG A 4 -3.08 -12.99 9.06
N LEU A 5 -2.30 -12.00 9.44
CA LEU A 5 -2.60 -10.60 9.14
C LEU A 5 -1.86 -10.19 7.86
N VAL A 6 -2.59 -9.58 6.96
CA VAL A 6 -2.05 -9.06 5.71
C VAL A 6 -2.40 -7.58 5.60
N LEU A 7 -1.40 -6.76 5.31
CA LEU A 7 -1.61 -5.35 5.03
C LEU A 7 -1.76 -5.18 3.52
N VAL A 8 -2.87 -4.63 3.08
CA VAL A 8 -3.12 -4.35 1.66
C VAL A 8 -2.92 -2.86 1.42
N ILE A 9 -2.07 -2.52 0.46
CA ILE A 9 -1.76 -1.14 0.10
C ILE A 9 -2.23 -0.88 -1.33
N ASN A 10 -2.96 0.20 -1.50
CA ASN A 10 -3.48 0.63 -2.79
C ASN A 10 -3.04 2.07 -3.02
N GLY A 11 -2.01 2.27 -3.84
CA GLY A 11 -1.46 3.58 -4.14
C GLY A 11 -2.08 4.19 -5.39
N GLY A 12 -2.65 5.39 -5.25
CA GLY A 12 -3.12 6.19 -6.35
C GLY A 12 -2.14 7.33 -6.63
N SER A 13 -2.38 8.12 -7.67
CA SER A 13 -1.49 9.22 -8.05
C SER A 13 -1.34 10.27 -6.94
N SER A 14 -2.40 10.53 -6.21
CA SER A 14 -2.41 11.50 -5.11
C SER A 14 -3.01 10.94 -3.82
N SER A 15 -3.04 9.61 -3.71
CA SER A 15 -3.65 8.95 -2.54
C SER A 15 -2.94 7.66 -2.21
N ILE A 16 -3.17 7.19 -0.99
CA ILE A 16 -2.76 5.84 -0.60
C ILE A 16 -3.81 5.32 0.39
N LYS A 17 -4.20 4.07 0.22
CA LYS A 17 -5.19 3.44 1.08
C LYS A 17 -4.59 2.17 1.68
N LEU A 18 -4.76 2.01 2.98
CA LEU A 18 -4.32 0.82 3.72
C LEU A 18 -5.53 0.07 4.24
N ALA A 19 -5.47 -1.26 4.15
CA ALA A 19 -6.45 -2.13 4.80
C ALA A 19 -5.70 -3.27 5.48
N LEU A 20 -5.88 -3.40 6.78
CA LEU A 20 -5.36 -4.53 7.54
C LEU A 20 -6.41 -5.62 7.54
N ARG A 21 -6.07 -6.78 6.97
CA ARG A 21 -6.99 -7.90 6.83
C ARG A 21 -6.51 -9.12 7.57
N LYS A 22 -7.46 -9.83 8.16
CA LYS A 22 -7.22 -11.12 8.78
C LYS A 22 -7.66 -12.21 7.80
N GLN A 23 -6.79 -13.19 7.55
CA GLN A 23 -7.09 -14.30 6.65
C GLN A 23 -8.38 -15.01 7.09
N GLY A 24 -9.27 -15.25 6.13
CA GLY A 24 -10.55 -15.89 6.39
C GLY A 24 -11.67 -14.95 6.82
N SER A 25 -11.39 -13.67 7.02
CA SER A 25 -12.39 -12.66 7.37
C SER A 25 -12.78 -11.84 6.12
N SER A 26 -14.07 -11.57 5.99
CA SER A 26 -14.59 -10.76 4.88
C SER A 26 -14.47 -9.27 5.14
N LYS A 27 -14.24 -8.86 6.39
CA LYS A 27 -14.14 -7.45 6.77
C LYS A 27 -12.71 -7.11 7.18
N PRO A 28 -12.23 -5.90 6.83
CA PRO A 28 -10.92 -5.47 7.30
C PRO A 28 -10.94 -5.24 8.81
N VAL A 29 -9.80 -5.52 9.45
CA VAL A 29 -9.59 -5.24 10.88
C VAL A 29 -9.51 -3.73 11.10
N PHE A 30 -8.88 -3.04 10.15
CA PHE A 30 -8.69 -1.60 10.20
C PHE A 30 -8.43 -1.07 8.79
N GLU A 31 -8.90 0.13 8.52
CA GLU A 31 -8.66 0.82 7.26
C GLU A 31 -8.23 2.26 7.54
N ALA A 32 -7.37 2.80 6.68
CA ALA A 32 -6.97 4.20 6.75
C ALA A 32 -6.58 4.65 5.35
N GLN A 33 -6.66 5.95 5.11
CA GLN A 33 -6.32 6.51 3.81
C GLN A 33 -5.72 7.90 3.95
N ALA A 34 -4.89 8.26 2.97
CA ALA A 34 -4.38 9.61 2.81
C ALA A 34 -4.76 10.10 1.42
N GLU A 35 -5.08 11.37 1.31
CA GLU A 35 -5.57 11.97 0.08
C GLU A 35 -4.87 13.29 -0.20
N ARG A 36 -4.96 13.76 -1.42
CA ARG A 36 -4.39 15.04 -1.89
C ARG A 36 -2.89 15.11 -1.62
N LEU A 37 -2.21 13.96 -1.75
CA LEU A 37 -0.77 13.88 -1.54
C LEU A 37 -0.02 14.79 -2.52
N ASN A 38 1.13 15.28 -2.08
CA ASN A 38 1.96 16.23 -2.81
C ASN A 38 1.28 17.59 -3.00
N THR A 39 0.32 17.94 -2.15
CA THR A 39 -0.31 19.25 -2.13
C THR A 39 -0.36 19.81 -0.70
N PRO A 40 -0.52 21.14 -0.55
CA PRO A 40 -0.69 21.73 0.78
C PRO A 40 -1.92 21.25 1.54
N GLN A 41 -2.89 20.65 0.85
CA GLN A 41 -4.13 20.14 1.43
C GLN A 41 -4.08 18.64 1.74
N ALA A 42 -2.91 18.01 1.64
CA ALA A 42 -2.78 16.60 1.96
C ALA A 42 -3.23 16.30 3.38
N SER A 43 -3.93 15.17 3.55
CA SER A 43 -4.48 14.77 4.84
C SER A 43 -4.63 13.26 4.90
N TYR A 44 -4.78 12.73 6.11
CA TYR A 44 -5.14 11.33 6.29
C TYR A 44 -6.34 11.20 7.22
N SER A 45 -7.04 10.08 7.10
CA SER A 45 -8.23 9.81 7.90
C SER A 45 -8.39 8.29 8.09
N PHE A 46 -9.20 7.93 9.08
CA PHE A 46 -9.59 6.54 9.33
C PHE A 46 -10.99 6.52 9.93
N PRO A 47 -11.75 5.41 9.79
CA PRO A 47 -13.11 5.32 10.30
C PRO A 47 -13.17 5.59 11.80
N GLY A 48 -14.05 6.49 12.20
CA GLY A 48 -14.20 6.89 13.60
C GLY A 48 -13.19 7.91 14.09
N GLY A 49 -12.23 8.29 13.25
CA GLY A 49 -11.23 9.31 13.56
C GLY A 49 -11.45 10.60 12.81
N SER A 50 -10.80 11.65 13.26
CA SER A 50 -10.82 12.94 12.59
C SER A 50 -9.82 12.96 11.44
N GLU A 51 -10.07 13.80 10.44
CA GLU A 51 -9.11 14.07 9.38
C GLU A 51 -7.91 14.82 9.95
N CYS A 52 -6.71 14.37 9.63
CA CYS A 52 -5.46 14.96 10.10
C CYS A 52 -4.69 15.54 8.93
N SER A 53 -4.26 16.79 9.08
CA SER A 53 -3.52 17.48 8.03
C SER A 53 -2.07 16.97 7.94
N LEU A 54 -1.59 16.76 6.71
CA LEU A 54 -0.21 16.38 6.39
C LEU A 54 0.28 17.21 5.21
N PRO A 55 0.43 18.54 5.36
CA PRO A 55 0.77 19.41 4.23
C PRO A 55 1.98 18.91 3.46
N ASP A 56 1.85 18.85 2.13
CA ASP A 56 2.90 18.46 1.20
C ASP A 56 3.44 17.03 1.36
N ALA A 57 2.71 16.15 2.08
CA ALA A 57 3.13 14.77 2.27
C ALA A 57 3.14 14.01 0.95
N ASN A 58 4.17 13.20 0.75
CA ASN A 58 4.22 12.23 -0.33
C ASN A 58 3.72 10.86 0.16
N HIS A 59 3.80 9.83 -0.70
CA HIS A 59 3.35 8.49 -0.34
C HIS A 59 4.11 7.93 0.87
N GLN A 60 5.42 8.14 0.95
CA GLN A 60 6.22 7.67 2.07
C GLN A 60 5.84 8.39 3.37
N ASP A 61 5.64 9.71 3.31
CA ASP A 61 5.21 10.50 4.47
C ASP A 61 3.86 10.01 4.99
N ALA A 62 2.94 9.72 4.08
CA ALA A 62 1.63 9.19 4.41
C ALA A 62 1.74 7.85 5.13
N LEU A 63 2.56 6.93 4.62
CA LEU A 63 2.78 5.64 5.26
C LEU A 63 3.42 5.80 6.64
N ASN A 64 4.37 6.71 6.79
CA ASN A 64 4.97 7.02 8.10
C ASN A 64 3.92 7.44 9.12
N ALA A 65 2.89 8.17 8.69
CA ALA A 65 1.81 8.62 9.55
C ALA A 65 0.80 7.51 9.84
N LEU A 66 0.48 6.69 8.81
CA LEU A 66 -0.57 5.68 8.91
C LEU A 66 -0.14 4.38 9.60
N LEU A 67 1.10 3.93 9.38
CA LEU A 67 1.57 2.66 9.94
C LEU A 67 1.47 2.58 11.46
N PRO A 68 1.85 3.63 12.24
CA PRO A 68 1.69 3.56 13.69
C PRO A 68 0.25 3.38 14.15
N LEU A 69 -0.73 3.80 13.36
CA LEU A 69 -2.14 3.62 13.71
C LEU A 69 -2.55 2.15 13.71
N LEU A 70 -1.84 1.31 12.95
CA LEU A 70 -2.11 -0.12 12.88
C LEU A 70 -1.74 -0.83 14.18
N ASP A 71 -0.75 -0.33 14.92
CA ASP A 71 -0.21 -1.01 16.10
C ASP A 71 -1.28 -1.34 17.13
N ALA A 72 -2.27 -0.47 17.29
CA ALA A 72 -3.38 -0.69 18.23
C ALA A 72 -4.29 -1.85 17.80
N HIS A 73 -4.21 -2.27 16.55
CA HIS A 73 -5.07 -3.32 15.97
C HIS A 73 -4.32 -4.62 15.69
N LEU A 74 -3.01 -4.67 16.01
CA LEU A 74 -2.20 -5.85 15.76
C LEU A 74 -2.24 -6.77 16.97
N ASP A 75 -2.77 -7.98 16.79
CA ASP A 75 -2.70 -9.05 17.78
C ASP A 75 -1.56 -10.02 17.48
N GLN A 76 -0.89 -9.83 16.35
CA GLN A 76 0.23 -10.62 15.87
C GLN A 76 0.98 -9.82 14.79
N PRO A 77 2.21 -10.22 14.43
CA PRO A 77 2.96 -9.53 13.37
C PRO A 77 2.26 -9.63 12.01
N ILE A 78 2.42 -8.60 11.19
CA ILE A 78 1.95 -8.62 9.80
C ILE A 78 2.75 -9.68 9.04
N SER A 79 2.07 -10.61 8.37
CA SER A 79 2.71 -11.71 7.65
C SER A 79 3.19 -11.34 6.25
N ALA A 80 2.48 -10.42 5.60
CA ALA A 80 2.82 -9.99 4.25
C ALA A 80 2.16 -8.64 3.95
N VAL A 81 2.73 -7.92 2.99
CA VAL A 81 2.15 -6.69 2.45
C VAL A 81 1.75 -6.97 1.02
N GLY A 82 0.47 -6.80 0.71
CA GLY A 82 -0.05 -6.95 -0.64
C GLY A 82 -0.21 -5.58 -1.31
N HIS A 83 0.28 -5.46 -2.53
CA HIS A 83 0.15 -4.24 -3.33
C HIS A 83 -0.68 -4.53 -4.56
N ARG A 84 -1.73 -3.74 -4.75
CA ARG A 84 -2.51 -3.80 -5.96
C ARG A 84 -1.81 -3.01 -7.05
N VAL A 85 -1.51 -3.67 -8.18
CA VAL A 85 -0.83 -3.07 -9.32
C VAL A 85 -1.75 -3.17 -10.52
N VAL A 86 -2.01 -2.04 -11.16
CA VAL A 86 -2.99 -1.96 -12.24
C VAL A 86 -2.56 -2.74 -13.47
N HIS A 87 -1.26 -2.72 -13.81
CA HIS A 87 -0.80 -3.33 -15.06
C HIS A 87 0.56 -4.00 -14.92
N GLY A 88 0.60 -5.30 -15.16
CA GLY A 88 1.83 -6.09 -15.19
C GLY A 88 2.32 -6.40 -16.61
N GLY A 89 1.62 -5.92 -17.64
CA GLY A 89 1.90 -6.28 -19.01
C GLY A 89 1.63 -7.74 -19.27
N GLU A 90 2.28 -8.29 -20.29
CA GLU A 90 2.19 -9.73 -20.61
C GLU A 90 3.06 -10.57 -19.69
N GLN A 91 4.00 -9.95 -19.02
CA GLN A 91 5.03 -10.60 -18.20
C GLN A 91 4.51 -11.10 -16.86
N PHE A 92 3.61 -10.32 -16.23
CA PHE A 92 3.12 -10.62 -14.90
C PHE A 92 1.61 -10.75 -14.88
N THR A 93 1.16 -11.90 -14.43
CA THR A 93 -0.26 -12.21 -14.19
C THR A 93 -0.36 -12.89 -12.83
N GLY A 94 -1.38 -12.54 -12.05
CA GLY A 94 -1.56 -13.09 -10.73
C GLY A 94 -0.58 -12.57 -9.68
N PRO A 95 -0.61 -13.13 -8.48
CA PRO A 95 0.26 -12.67 -7.38
C PRO A 95 1.74 -12.99 -7.64
N ARG A 96 2.61 -12.04 -7.32
CA ARG A 96 4.06 -12.19 -7.44
C ARG A 96 4.76 -11.61 -6.23
N LEU A 97 5.72 -12.34 -5.69
CA LEU A 97 6.62 -11.81 -4.67
C LEU A 97 7.47 -10.70 -5.30
N ILE A 98 7.50 -9.55 -4.67
CA ILE A 98 8.20 -8.39 -5.22
C ILE A 98 9.71 -8.53 -5.01
N ASN A 99 10.45 -8.44 -6.11
CA ASN A 99 11.90 -8.42 -6.15
C ASN A 99 12.32 -7.42 -7.22
N ASP A 100 13.61 -7.30 -7.48
CA ASP A 100 14.13 -6.33 -8.46
C ASP A 100 13.57 -6.56 -9.86
N GLU A 101 13.38 -7.83 -10.27
CA GLU A 101 12.81 -8.17 -11.57
C GLU A 101 11.36 -7.70 -11.68
N VAL A 102 10.56 -7.93 -10.64
CA VAL A 102 9.15 -7.50 -10.63
C VAL A 102 9.06 -5.97 -10.66
N LEU A 103 9.90 -5.28 -9.87
CA LEU A 103 9.92 -3.81 -9.87
C LEU A 103 10.30 -3.27 -11.24
N ALA A 104 11.31 -3.86 -11.89
CA ALA A 104 11.73 -3.46 -13.23
C ALA A 104 10.61 -3.67 -14.25
N GLY A 105 9.87 -4.79 -14.12
CA GLY A 105 8.74 -5.08 -15.00
C GLY A 105 7.59 -4.08 -14.84
N ILE A 106 7.26 -3.71 -13.60
CA ILE A 106 6.23 -2.71 -13.34
C ILE A 106 6.65 -1.36 -13.92
N GLU A 107 7.91 -0.98 -13.73
CA GLU A 107 8.46 0.27 -14.25
C GLU A 107 8.45 0.28 -15.78
N ALA A 108 8.80 -0.83 -16.42
CA ALA A 108 8.78 -0.96 -17.88
C ALA A 108 7.37 -0.84 -18.46
N ASN A 109 6.34 -1.19 -17.70
CA ASN A 109 4.94 -1.10 -18.10
C ASN A 109 4.28 0.23 -17.75
N ALA A 110 5.01 1.17 -17.16
CA ALA A 110 4.47 2.48 -16.79
C ALA A 110 3.84 3.22 -17.99
N PRO A 111 4.40 3.16 -19.22
CA PRO A 111 3.75 3.80 -20.37
C PRO A 111 2.36 3.27 -20.71
N LEU A 112 2.04 2.03 -20.31
CA LEU A 112 0.71 1.42 -20.53
C LEU A 112 -0.32 1.91 -19.52
N ALA A 113 0.13 2.37 -18.36
CA ALA A 113 -0.71 2.91 -17.31
C ALA A 113 -0.01 4.09 -16.65
N PRO A 114 0.14 5.23 -17.37
CA PRO A 114 1.03 6.32 -16.93
C PRO A 114 0.63 7.02 -15.64
N LEU A 115 -0.64 6.92 -15.23
CA LEU A 115 -1.11 7.51 -13.98
C LEU A 115 -1.07 6.52 -12.81
N HIS A 116 -1.20 5.23 -13.10
CA HIS A 116 -1.36 4.21 -12.07
C HIS A 116 -0.07 3.50 -11.69
N ASN A 117 0.73 3.06 -12.67
CA ASN A 117 1.93 2.28 -12.35
C ASN A 117 3.01 3.08 -11.61
N PRO A 118 3.31 4.35 -11.98
CA PRO A 118 4.25 5.14 -11.18
C PRO A 118 3.79 5.36 -9.74
N ALA A 119 2.47 5.55 -9.54
CA ALA A 119 1.90 5.71 -8.20
C ALA A 119 1.98 4.41 -7.41
N ASN A 120 1.70 3.27 -8.05
CA ASN A 120 1.85 1.96 -7.41
C ASN A 120 3.30 1.71 -6.99
N LEU A 121 4.28 2.06 -7.84
CA LEU A 121 5.70 1.94 -7.52
C LEU A 121 6.09 2.79 -6.31
N SER A 122 5.56 4.01 -6.20
CA SER A 122 5.83 4.87 -5.05
C SER A 122 5.35 4.21 -3.75
N GLY A 123 4.16 3.63 -3.76
CA GLY A 123 3.63 2.92 -2.61
C GLY A 123 4.46 1.68 -2.25
N ILE A 124 4.85 0.90 -3.26
CA ILE A 124 5.65 -0.30 -3.06
C ILE A 124 7.02 0.05 -2.45
N ARG A 125 7.72 1.02 -3.04
CA ARG A 125 9.04 1.42 -2.57
C ARG A 125 8.99 1.98 -1.15
N ALA A 126 7.97 2.78 -0.85
CA ALA A 126 7.78 3.30 0.50
C ALA A 126 7.55 2.17 1.51
N ALA A 127 6.71 1.21 1.18
CA ALA A 127 6.43 0.07 2.04
C ALA A 127 7.67 -0.81 2.26
N MET A 128 8.44 -1.06 1.21
CA MET A 128 9.68 -1.85 1.31
C MET A 128 10.71 -1.16 2.21
N LYS A 129 10.76 0.16 2.18
CA LYS A 129 11.68 0.93 3.01
C LYS A 129 11.28 0.91 4.48
N LEU A 130 9.97 1.00 4.75
CA LEU A 130 9.45 1.08 6.12
C LEU A 130 9.23 -0.30 6.75
N LEU A 131 9.02 -1.34 5.94
CA LEU A 131 8.75 -2.70 6.37
C LEU A 131 9.70 -3.68 5.66
N PRO A 132 11.04 -3.54 5.84
CA PRO A 132 12.01 -4.30 5.06
C PRO A 132 12.00 -5.80 5.33
N ASP A 133 11.54 -6.22 6.51
CA ASP A 133 11.58 -7.63 6.91
C ASP A 133 10.28 -8.37 6.60
N ILE A 134 9.30 -7.70 6.00
CA ILE A 134 8.01 -8.31 5.68
C ILE A 134 7.93 -8.55 4.18
N PRO A 135 7.54 -9.77 3.74
CA PRO A 135 7.39 -10.06 2.31
C PRO A 135 6.40 -9.11 1.64
N GLN A 136 6.77 -8.60 0.48
CA GLN A 136 5.94 -7.70 -0.33
C GLN A 136 5.44 -8.48 -1.54
N VAL A 137 4.15 -8.46 -1.79
CA VAL A 137 3.50 -9.20 -2.88
C VAL A 137 2.76 -8.22 -3.77
N ALA A 138 2.99 -8.31 -5.08
CA ALA A 138 2.23 -7.54 -6.06
C ALA A 138 1.08 -8.42 -6.58
N VAL A 139 -0.12 -7.83 -6.66
CA VAL A 139 -1.28 -8.49 -7.26
C VAL A 139 -1.68 -7.67 -8.47
N PHE A 140 -1.55 -8.25 -9.65
CA PHE A 140 -1.82 -7.58 -10.91
C PHE A 140 -3.28 -7.79 -11.32
N ASP A 141 -3.89 -6.72 -11.76
CA ASP A 141 -5.24 -6.75 -12.30
C ASP A 141 -5.27 -7.24 -13.74
#